data_9b19d9438500b5c6e266a197685f63eb
#
_entry.id   9b19d9438500b5c6e266a197685f63eb
#
_cell.length_a   1.000
_cell.length_b   1.000
_cell.length_c   1.000
_cell.angle_alpha   90.00
_cell.angle_beta   90.00
_cell.angle_gamma   90.00
#
_symmetry.space_group_name_H-M   'P 1'
#
loop_
_entity.id
_entity.type
_entity.pdbx_description
1 polymer ?
#
loop_
_entity_poly.entity_id
_entity_poly.type
_entity_poly.pdbx_seq_one_letter_code
_entity_poly.pdbx_strand_id
1 'polypeptide(L)'
;DKWVEWGVPKGRCVVVKPGDVIKIKDIEIHVLESFGRTALITAPPDGDLRGKMPVDMDYKAVNYLIKTPASNLYHSGDSHYSNYYAKHGNDYKIDVALGSYGENPRGITDKMTSVDILRMAEALKAQVIIPFHHDIWSNFQADTNEILALYDMKKYRLQYKFKPFIWKVGGKFTFPSDKDNR
;
A
#
# COMPACT_ATOMS: atom_id res chain seq x y z
N ASP A 1 19.67 13.67 -8.86
CA ASP A 1 18.24 13.45 -9.16
C ASP A 1 18.11 12.49 -10.34
N LYS A 2 18.01 11.18 -10.01
CA LYS A 2 18.05 10.09 -11.00
C LYS A 2 17.00 10.19 -12.11
N TRP A 3 15.81 10.70 -11.79
CA TRP A 3 14.77 10.89 -12.80
C TRP A 3 15.19 11.86 -13.91
N VAL A 4 15.89 12.94 -13.53
CA VAL A 4 16.41 13.92 -14.47
C VAL A 4 17.57 13.32 -15.26
N GLU A 5 18.45 12.54 -14.63
CA GLU A 5 19.51 11.78 -15.28
C GLU A 5 18.96 10.77 -16.31
N TRP A 6 17.78 10.20 -16.04
CA TRP A 6 17.07 9.29 -16.96
C TRP A 6 16.23 10.01 -18.02
N GLY A 7 16.34 11.33 -18.15
CA GLY A 7 15.74 12.13 -19.21
C GLY A 7 14.35 12.68 -18.88
N VAL A 8 13.87 12.56 -17.63
CA VAL A 8 12.63 13.22 -17.22
C VAL A 8 12.90 14.72 -17.08
N PRO A 9 12.17 15.61 -17.77
CA PRO A 9 12.35 17.04 -17.62
C PRO A 9 12.19 17.49 -16.14
N LYS A 10 13.15 18.25 -15.62
CA LYS A 10 13.16 18.70 -14.22
C LYS A 10 11.84 19.37 -13.79
N GLY A 11 11.23 20.14 -14.65
CA GLY A 11 9.94 20.79 -14.37
C GLY A 11 8.73 19.86 -14.26
N ARG A 12 8.91 18.57 -14.58
CA ARG A 12 7.89 17.52 -14.38
C ARG A 12 8.12 16.70 -13.12
N CYS A 13 9.21 16.94 -12.41
CA CYS A 13 9.54 16.25 -11.17
C CYS A 13 9.13 17.11 -9.97
N VAL A 14 8.29 16.56 -9.11
CA VAL A 14 7.89 17.19 -7.85
C VAL A 14 8.45 16.36 -6.70
N VAL A 15 9.29 16.95 -5.87
CA VAL A 15 9.77 16.31 -4.64
C VAL A 15 8.69 16.47 -3.57
N VAL A 16 8.33 15.37 -2.93
CA VAL A 16 7.25 15.34 -1.95
C VAL A 16 7.73 14.75 -0.62
N LYS A 17 7.01 15.08 0.45
CA LYS A 17 7.18 14.52 1.80
C LYS A 17 5.80 14.29 2.42
N PRO A 18 5.68 13.44 3.45
CA PRO A 18 4.44 13.27 4.19
C PRO A 18 3.87 14.61 4.68
N GLY A 19 2.57 14.80 4.50
CA GLY A 19 1.84 16.03 4.77
C GLY A 19 1.66 16.96 3.58
N ASP A 20 2.38 16.76 2.47
CA ASP A 20 2.17 17.54 1.26
C ASP A 20 0.84 17.17 0.57
N VAL A 21 0.23 18.16 -0.09
CA VAL A 21 -0.96 17.98 -0.91
C VAL A 21 -0.72 18.58 -2.29
N ILE A 22 -0.85 17.75 -3.32
CA ILE A 22 -0.72 18.16 -4.72
C ILE A 22 -2.11 18.22 -5.34
N LYS A 23 -2.40 19.30 -6.04
CA LYS A 23 -3.67 19.46 -6.77
C LYS A 23 -3.43 19.42 -8.27
N ILE A 24 -4.16 18.54 -8.94
CA ILE A 24 -4.13 18.41 -10.41
C ILE A 24 -5.58 18.43 -10.90
N LYS A 25 -6.03 19.60 -11.38
CA LYS A 25 -7.44 19.82 -11.74
C LYS A 25 -8.35 19.57 -10.53
N ASP A 26 -9.26 18.61 -10.64
CA ASP A 26 -10.22 18.17 -9.64
C ASP A 26 -9.74 17.00 -8.75
N ILE A 27 -8.46 16.61 -8.90
CA ILE A 27 -7.83 15.56 -8.12
C ILE A 27 -6.92 16.18 -7.06
N GLU A 28 -7.03 15.69 -5.82
CA GLU A 28 -6.08 15.98 -4.74
C GLU A 28 -5.28 14.72 -4.41
N ILE A 29 -3.95 14.85 -4.37
CA ILE A 29 -3.05 13.77 -3.96
C ILE A 29 -2.43 14.16 -2.61
N HIS A 30 -2.85 13.48 -1.57
CA HIS A 30 -2.27 13.63 -0.24
C HIS A 30 -1.11 12.65 -0.10
N VAL A 31 0.04 13.18 0.30
CA VAL A 31 1.24 12.41 0.57
C VAL A 31 1.25 11.99 2.02
N LEU A 32 1.31 10.70 2.28
CA LEU A 32 1.20 10.11 3.61
C LEU A 32 2.47 9.32 3.95
N GLU A 33 2.63 9.00 5.22
CA GLU A 33 3.74 8.21 5.73
C GLU A 33 3.74 6.80 5.11
N SER A 34 4.92 6.31 4.74
CA SER A 34 5.18 4.96 4.27
C SER A 34 5.79 4.09 5.37
N PHE A 35 5.60 2.79 5.26
CA PHE A 35 6.03 1.80 6.25
C PHE A 35 7.00 0.76 5.64
N GLY A 36 7.81 1.17 4.68
CA GLY A 36 8.86 0.32 4.11
C GLY A 36 10.08 0.22 5.04
N ARG A 37 10.66 -0.96 5.16
CA ARG A 37 11.93 -1.19 5.88
C ARG A 37 13.11 -1.35 4.94
N THR A 38 13.26 -0.46 3.99
CA THR A 38 14.46 -0.40 3.13
C THR A 38 15.73 -0.02 3.91
N ALA A 39 15.57 0.57 5.09
CA ALA A 39 16.70 0.92 5.96
C ALA A 39 17.55 -0.29 6.41
N LEU A 40 16.99 -1.50 6.42
CA LEU A 40 17.76 -2.71 6.77
C LEU A 40 18.77 -3.12 5.70
N ILE A 41 18.59 -2.70 4.44
CA ILE A 41 19.51 -3.01 3.33
C ILE A 41 20.65 -2.01 3.29
N THR A 42 20.41 -0.78 3.74
CA THR A 42 21.39 0.31 3.73
C THR A 42 22.04 0.54 5.10
N ALA A 43 21.63 -0.21 6.13
CA ALA A 43 22.32 -0.18 7.41
C ALA A 43 23.73 -0.75 7.24
N PRO A 44 24.77 -0.09 7.78
CA PRO A 44 26.11 -0.63 7.76
C PRO A 44 26.12 -2.02 8.41
N PRO A 45 26.95 -2.96 7.92
CA PRO A 45 27.00 -4.34 8.43
C PRO A 45 27.23 -4.47 9.93
N ASP A 46 27.80 -3.46 10.53
CA ASP A 46 28.19 -3.32 11.93
C ASP A 46 27.14 -2.56 12.78
N GLY A 47 26.06 -2.12 12.16
CA GLY A 47 24.98 -1.43 12.88
C GLY A 47 24.20 -2.40 13.77
N ASP A 48 24.53 -2.43 15.06
CA ASP A 48 23.74 -3.17 16.05
C ASP A 48 22.36 -2.51 16.21
N LEU A 49 21.37 -3.09 15.53
CA LEU A 49 19.97 -2.64 15.60
C LEU A 49 19.22 -3.26 16.78
N ARG A 50 19.90 -4.12 17.59
CA ARG A 50 19.28 -4.72 18.79
C ARG A 50 18.93 -3.63 19.80
N GLY A 51 17.66 -3.59 20.19
CA GLY A 51 17.15 -2.60 21.15
C GLY A 51 16.84 -1.22 20.58
N LYS A 52 17.07 -0.97 19.29
CA LYS A 52 16.49 0.21 18.64
C LYS A 52 15.10 -0.13 18.14
N MET A 53 14.12 0.66 18.53
CA MET A 53 12.78 0.57 17.93
C MET A 53 12.92 0.63 16.43
N PRO A 54 12.41 -0.35 15.68
CA PRO A 54 12.35 -0.21 14.25
C PRO A 54 11.57 1.08 13.97
N VAL A 55 12.18 1.98 13.24
CA VAL A 55 11.47 3.14 12.72
C VAL A 55 10.51 2.56 11.68
N ASP A 56 9.24 2.45 12.02
CA ASP A 56 8.20 1.89 11.14
C ASP A 56 7.91 2.79 9.94
N MET A 57 8.56 3.94 9.86
CA MET A 57 8.38 4.90 8.79
C MET A 57 9.63 4.99 7.92
N ASP A 58 9.46 4.87 6.62
CA ASP A 58 10.50 5.15 5.66
C ASP A 58 10.41 6.62 5.25
N TYR A 59 11.39 7.42 5.69
CA TYR A 59 11.46 8.83 5.31
C TYR A 59 11.79 9.07 3.82
N LYS A 60 12.12 8.03 3.07
CA LYS A 60 12.46 8.10 1.64
C LYS A 60 11.34 7.65 0.72
N ALA A 61 10.32 6.99 1.28
CA ALA A 61 9.15 6.52 0.57
C ALA A 61 7.89 7.16 1.14
N VAL A 62 6.82 7.14 0.36
CA VAL A 62 5.53 7.72 0.74
C VAL A 62 4.38 6.83 0.29
N ASN A 63 3.28 6.88 1.02
CA ASN A 63 2.00 6.39 0.59
C ASN A 63 1.18 7.54 0.00
N TYR A 64 0.20 7.22 -0.81
CA TYR A 64 -0.65 8.23 -1.42
C TYR A 64 -2.13 7.99 -1.14
N LEU A 65 -2.85 9.07 -0.84
CA LEU A 65 -4.30 9.10 -0.92
C LEU A 65 -4.70 10.01 -2.08
N ILE A 66 -5.28 9.43 -3.12
CA ILE A 66 -5.74 10.12 -4.31
C ILE A 66 -7.23 10.35 -4.17
N LYS A 67 -7.63 11.60 -4.00
CA LYS A 67 -9.03 12.01 -3.90
C LYS A 67 -9.51 12.48 -5.24
N THR A 68 -10.59 11.89 -5.69
CA THR A 68 -11.29 12.29 -6.92
C THR A 68 -12.73 12.70 -6.58
N PRO A 69 -13.46 13.37 -7.48
CA PRO A 69 -14.89 13.65 -7.24
C PRO A 69 -15.75 12.40 -7.02
N ALA A 70 -15.33 11.25 -7.54
CA ALA A 70 -16.10 10.01 -7.48
C ALA A 70 -15.71 9.10 -6.31
N SER A 71 -14.42 9.05 -5.95
CA SER A 71 -13.90 8.12 -4.94
C SER A 71 -12.52 8.50 -4.45
N ASN A 72 -12.13 7.94 -3.31
CA ASN A 72 -10.80 8.09 -2.72
C ASN A 72 -10.03 6.76 -2.82
N LEU A 73 -8.86 6.80 -3.44
CA LEU A 73 -7.97 5.68 -3.66
C LEU A 73 -6.74 5.82 -2.75
N TYR A 74 -6.48 4.83 -1.93
CA TYR A 74 -5.26 4.73 -1.14
C TYR A 74 -4.26 3.78 -1.82
N HIS A 75 -2.98 4.18 -1.91
CA HIS A 75 -1.90 3.37 -2.45
C HIS A 75 -0.77 3.26 -1.42
N SER A 76 -0.49 2.03 -0.97
CA SER A 76 0.49 1.79 0.10
C SER A 76 1.94 1.92 -0.34
N GLY A 77 2.22 2.10 -1.64
CA GLY A 77 3.59 1.90 -2.09
C GLY A 77 4.10 0.52 -1.64
N ASP A 78 5.39 0.35 -1.53
CA ASP A 78 6.05 -0.85 -1.03
C ASP A 78 6.10 -0.81 0.51
N SER A 79 4.94 -0.87 1.16
CA SER A 79 4.81 -0.83 2.62
C SER A 79 4.45 -2.20 3.18
N HIS A 80 5.08 -2.57 4.30
CA HIS A 80 4.62 -3.66 5.14
C HIS A 80 3.43 -3.22 6.01
N TYR A 81 2.84 -4.14 6.79
CA TYR A 81 1.77 -3.78 7.72
C TYR A 81 2.30 -2.92 8.87
N SER A 82 1.56 -1.86 9.17
CA SER A 82 1.76 -1.00 10.33
C SER A 82 0.42 -0.66 10.99
N ASN A 83 0.40 -0.57 12.31
CA ASN A 83 -0.77 -0.08 13.04
C ASN A 83 -1.11 1.39 12.70
N TYR A 84 -0.20 2.10 12.04
CA TYR A 84 -0.41 3.46 11.57
C TYR A 84 -1.47 3.56 10.46
N TYR A 85 -1.78 2.46 9.78
CA TYR A 85 -2.93 2.42 8.85
C TYR A 85 -4.24 2.80 9.53
N ALA A 86 -4.41 2.46 10.82
CA ALA A 86 -5.60 2.87 11.58
C ALA A 86 -5.71 4.39 11.73
N LYS A 87 -4.58 5.09 11.86
CA LYS A 87 -4.57 6.56 11.86
C LYS A 87 -5.06 7.10 10.51
N HIS A 88 -4.52 6.60 9.40
CA HIS A 88 -4.98 7.02 8.06
C HIS A 88 -6.48 6.72 7.85
N GLY A 89 -6.96 5.56 8.29
CA GLY A 89 -8.38 5.20 8.20
C GLY A 89 -9.30 6.01 9.13
N ASN A 90 -8.76 6.66 10.17
CA ASN A 90 -9.50 7.60 11.01
C ASN A 90 -9.49 9.02 10.44
N ASP A 91 -8.37 9.43 9.85
CA ASP A 91 -8.19 10.78 9.34
C ASP A 91 -8.84 10.98 7.96
N TYR A 92 -9.00 9.89 7.19
CA TYR A 92 -9.46 9.96 5.80
C TYR A 92 -10.55 8.93 5.50
N LYS A 93 -11.51 9.33 4.66
CA LYS A 93 -12.39 8.37 3.99
C LYS A 93 -11.64 7.69 2.87
N ILE A 94 -11.62 6.35 2.87
CA ILE A 94 -10.94 5.55 1.85
C ILE A 94 -11.96 4.58 1.25
N ASP A 95 -12.15 4.67 -0.05
CA ASP A 95 -13.11 3.80 -0.76
C ASP A 95 -12.40 2.54 -1.29
N VAL A 96 -11.25 2.71 -1.92
CA VAL A 96 -10.44 1.62 -2.47
C VAL A 96 -9.02 1.72 -1.93
N ALA A 97 -8.47 0.63 -1.45
CA ALA A 97 -7.08 0.55 -1.03
C ALA A 97 -6.29 -0.43 -1.91
N LEU A 98 -5.10 -0.04 -2.33
CA LEU A 98 -4.12 -0.91 -2.95
C LEU A 98 -3.04 -1.25 -1.93
N GLY A 99 -2.82 -2.55 -1.69
CA GLY A 99 -1.86 -3.06 -0.72
C GLY A 99 -0.74 -3.86 -1.38
N SER A 100 0.52 -3.52 -1.09
CA SER A 100 1.68 -4.28 -1.54
C SER A 100 1.65 -5.67 -0.92
N TYR A 101 1.52 -6.71 -1.74
CA TYR A 101 1.38 -8.10 -1.34
C TYR A 101 2.46 -8.97 -1.99
N GLY A 102 2.97 -9.91 -1.26
CA GLY A 102 3.92 -10.87 -1.83
C GLY A 102 4.93 -11.37 -0.80
N GLU A 103 5.84 -12.21 -1.26
CA GLU A 103 6.94 -12.66 -0.44
C GLU A 103 8.06 -11.62 -0.42
N ASN A 104 8.74 -11.55 0.72
CA ASN A 104 9.86 -10.65 0.92
C ASN A 104 11.18 -11.41 0.77
N PRO A 105 12.14 -10.90 -0.03
CA PRO A 105 13.50 -11.40 0.00
C PRO A 105 14.10 -11.27 1.41
N ARG A 106 15.08 -12.12 1.71
CA ARG A 106 15.76 -12.07 3.01
C ARG A 106 16.35 -10.68 3.27
N GLY A 107 15.96 -10.07 4.40
CA GLY A 107 16.42 -8.74 4.80
C GLY A 107 15.60 -7.56 4.24
N ILE A 108 14.61 -7.82 3.41
CA ILE A 108 13.65 -6.81 2.92
C ILE A 108 12.30 -7.06 3.58
N THR A 109 11.62 -5.99 3.99
CA THR A 109 10.25 -6.06 4.50
C THR A 109 9.47 -4.88 3.91
N ASP A 110 8.98 -5.07 2.71
CA ASP A 110 8.27 -4.06 1.92
C ASP A 110 6.93 -4.56 1.38
N LYS A 111 6.57 -5.80 1.69
CA LYS A 111 5.30 -6.39 1.30
C LYS A 111 4.56 -6.99 2.48
N MET A 112 3.26 -7.07 2.35
CA MET A 112 2.35 -7.63 3.33
C MET A 112 2.05 -9.10 3.03
N THR A 113 1.80 -9.88 4.09
CA THR A 113 1.20 -11.21 3.98
C THR A 113 -0.29 -11.10 3.65
N SER A 114 -0.92 -12.22 3.29
CA SER A 114 -2.37 -12.30 3.05
C SER A 114 -3.19 -11.86 4.27
N VAL A 115 -2.74 -12.20 5.48
CA VAL A 115 -3.37 -11.73 6.73
C VAL A 115 -3.23 -10.21 6.87
N ASP A 116 -2.05 -9.66 6.55
CA ASP A 116 -1.78 -8.23 6.69
C ASP A 116 -2.56 -7.39 5.68
N ILE A 117 -2.80 -7.91 4.48
CA ILE A 117 -3.69 -7.27 3.48
C ILE A 117 -5.10 -7.09 4.05
N LEU A 118 -5.65 -8.12 4.69
CA LEU A 118 -6.98 -8.03 5.30
C LEU A 118 -6.99 -7.08 6.51
N ARG A 119 -5.94 -7.09 7.34
CA ARG A 119 -5.78 -6.16 8.47
C ARG A 119 -5.63 -4.71 8.00
N MET A 120 -4.90 -4.48 6.90
CA MET A 120 -4.77 -3.16 6.30
C MET A 120 -6.12 -2.62 5.85
N ALA A 121 -6.92 -3.44 5.14
CA ALA A 121 -8.25 -3.04 4.68
C ALA A 121 -9.18 -2.66 5.84
N GLU A 122 -9.15 -3.44 6.92
CA GLU A 122 -9.93 -3.18 8.14
C GLU A 122 -9.46 -1.88 8.82
N ALA A 123 -8.14 -1.72 9.01
CA ALA A 123 -7.55 -0.55 9.65
C ALA A 123 -7.82 0.75 8.86
N LEU A 124 -7.73 0.70 7.53
CA LEU A 124 -8.05 1.81 6.64
C LEU A 124 -9.55 2.06 6.51
N LYS A 125 -10.41 1.18 7.02
CA LYS A 125 -11.87 1.22 6.82
C LYS A 125 -12.27 1.30 5.34
N ALA A 126 -11.46 0.71 4.46
CA ALA A 126 -11.70 0.70 3.03
C ALA A 126 -12.95 -0.12 2.69
N GLN A 127 -13.57 0.13 1.54
CA GLN A 127 -14.67 -0.71 1.03
C GLN A 127 -14.15 -1.86 0.17
N VAL A 128 -13.03 -1.62 -0.53
CA VAL A 128 -12.36 -2.63 -1.38
C VAL A 128 -10.87 -2.61 -1.10
N ILE A 129 -10.26 -3.79 -1.03
CA ILE A 129 -8.81 -3.98 -1.01
C ILE A 129 -8.36 -4.72 -2.25
N ILE A 130 -7.37 -4.16 -2.94
CA ILE A 130 -6.76 -4.74 -4.14
C ILE A 130 -5.29 -5.03 -3.84
N PRO A 131 -4.88 -6.30 -3.75
CA PRO A 131 -3.47 -6.63 -3.63
C PRO A 131 -2.75 -6.37 -4.95
N PHE A 132 -1.54 -5.83 -4.88
CA PHE A 132 -0.67 -5.65 -6.03
C PHE A 132 0.76 -6.08 -5.70
N HIS A 133 1.65 -6.11 -6.67
CA HIS A 133 3.07 -6.46 -6.53
C HIS A 133 3.36 -7.96 -6.29
N HIS A 134 2.35 -8.82 -6.37
CA HIS A 134 2.48 -10.26 -6.01
C HIS A 134 3.01 -11.14 -7.15
N ASP A 135 3.12 -10.63 -8.38
CA ASP A 135 3.45 -11.38 -9.59
C ASP A 135 4.62 -10.78 -10.40
N ILE A 136 5.34 -9.79 -9.84
CA ILE A 136 6.41 -9.09 -10.56
C ILE A 136 7.69 -9.92 -10.64
N TRP A 137 8.05 -10.63 -9.55
CA TRP A 137 9.29 -11.37 -9.45
C TRP A 137 9.02 -12.87 -9.34
N SER A 138 9.55 -13.66 -10.27
CA SER A 138 9.32 -15.11 -10.33
C SER A 138 9.65 -15.87 -9.04
N ASN A 139 10.63 -15.39 -8.26
CA ASN A 139 11.05 -16.02 -7.01
C ASN A 139 10.31 -15.53 -5.77
N PHE A 140 9.41 -14.54 -5.90
CA PHE A 140 8.71 -13.89 -4.79
C PHE A 140 7.23 -13.71 -5.08
N GLN A 141 6.68 -14.63 -5.90
CA GLN A 141 5.25 -14.68 -6.19
C GLN A 141 4.48 -15.13 -4.96
N ALA A 142 3.30 -14.56 -4.78
CA ALA A 142 2.36 -14.99 -3.74
C ALA A 142 1.00 -15.30 -4.33
N ASP A 143 0.36 -16.34 -3.80
CA ASP A 143 -0.94 -16.79 -4.28
C ASP A 143 -2.07 -15.92 -3.70
N THR A 144 -2.72 -15.15 -4.55
CA THR A 144 -3.86 -14.32 -4.15
C THR A 144 -5.08 -15.12 -3.69
N ASN A 145 -5.18 -16.42 -4.01
CA ASN A 145 -6.24 -17.29 -3.50
C ASN A 145 -6.16 -17.44 -1.99
N GLU A 146 -4.98 -17.29 -1.38
CA GLU A 146 -4.83 -17.30 0.07
C GLU A 146 -5.60 -16.14 0.72
N ILE A 147 -5.56 -14.94 0.13
CA ILE A 147 -6.34 -13.78 0.60
C ILE A 147 -7.84 -14.10 0.57
N LEU A 148 -8.32 -14.68 -0.55
CA LEU A 148 -9.73 -15.02 -0.72
C LEU A 148 -10.18 -16.09 0.30
N ALA A 149 -9.39 -17.13 0.48
CA ALA A 149 -9.66 -18.19 1.46
C ALA A 149 -9.73 -17.65 2.89
N LEU A 150 -8.74 -16.85 3.30
CA LEU A 150 -8.71 -16.24 4.62
C LEU A 150 -9.87 -15.25 4.82
N TYR A 151 -10.21 -14.48 3.81
CA TYR A 151 -11.35 -13.58 3.86
C TYR A 151 -12.65 -14.37 4.07
N ASP A 152 -12.90 -15.42 3.28
CA ASP A 152 -14.11 -16.24 3.39
C ASP A 152 -14.23 -16.94 4.75
N MET A 153 -13.12 -17.41 5.31
CA MET A 153 -13.09 -18.00 6.66
C MET A 153 -13.41 -17.01 7.79
N LYS A 154 -13.01 -15.75 7.62
CA LYS A 154 -13.02 -14.76 8.71
C LYS A 154 -14.16 -13.73 8.61
N LYS A 155 -14.69 -13.46 7.42
CA LYS A 155 -15.59 -12.33 7.13
C LYS A 155 -16.82 -12.26 8.04
N TYR A 156 -17.42 -13.40 8.39
CA TYR A 156 -18.60 -13.44 9.26
C TYR A 156 -18.23 -13.21 10.73
N ARG A 157 -17.18 -13.88 11.20
CA ARG A 157 -16.75 -13.77 12.59
C ARG A 157 -16.21 -12.38 12.92
N LEU A 158 -15.45 -11.78 12.00
CA LEU A 158 -14.86 -10.45 12.16
C LEU A 158 -15.73 -9.33 11.59
N GLN A 159 -16.86 -9.68 10.98
CA GLN A 159 -17.82 -8.72 10.40
C GLN A 159 -17.15 -7.73 9.44
N TYR A 160 -16.27 -8.21 8.57
CA TYR A 160 -15.58 -7.38 7.61
C TYR A 160 -16.55 -6.52 6.78
N LYS A 161 -16.24 -5.24 6.67
CA LYS A 161 -17.02 -4.24 5.91
C LYS A 161 -16.42 -3.94 4.54
N PHE A 162 -15.41 -4.68 4.14
CA PHE A 162 -14.71 -4.57 2.86
C PHE A 162 -14.77 -5.88 2.09
N LYS A 163 -14.39 -5.82 0.81
CA LYS A 163 -14.19 -7.00 -0.05
C LYS A 163 -12.80 -6.97 -0.69
N PRO A 164 -12.10 -8.09 -0.79
CA PRO A 164 -10.92 -8.22 -1.64
C PRO A 164 -11.35 -8.33 -3.09
N PHE A 165 -10.64 -7.64 -3.98
CA PHE A 165 -10.75 -7.77 -5.43
C PHE A 165 -9.38 -8.16 -5.99
N ILE A 166 -9.31 -9.26 -6.73
CA ILE A 166 -8.07 -9.72 -7.35
C ILE A 166 -8.01 -9.18 -8.78
N TRP A 167 -7.12 -8.22 -8.97
CA TRP A 167 -6.96 -7.56 -10.26
C TRP A 167 -6.08 -8.39 -11.19
N LYS A 168 -6.62 -8.78 -12.33
CA LYS A 168 -5.86 -9.49 -13.37
C LYS A 168 -5.19 -8.48 -14.30
N VAL A 169 -3.99 -8.82 -14.79
CA VAL A 169 -3.26 -8.01 -15.77
C VAL A 169 -4.15 -7.72 -16.99
N GLY A 170 -4.22 -6.46 -17.41
CA GLY A 170 -5.12 -6.00 -18.47
C GLY A 170 -6.58 -5.86 -18.09
N GLY A 171 -6.95 -6.22 -16.87
CA GLY A 171 -8.31 -6.08 -16.36
C GLY A 171 -8.66 -4.61 -16.03
N LYS A 172 -9.95 -4.36 -15.86
CA LYS A 172 -10.52 -3.08 -15.44
C LYS A 172 -11.30 -3.25 -14.15
N PHE A 173 -11.17 -2.30 -13.25
CA PHE A 173 -12.01 -2.16 -12.06
C PHE A 173 -12.63 -0.77 -12.04
N THR A 174 -13.95 -0.68 -11.84
CA THR A 174 -14.69 0.58 -11.78
C THR A 174 -15.43 0.68 -10.45
N PHE A 175 -15.04 1.63 -9.61
CA PHE A 175 -15.75 1.90 -8.36
C PHE A 175 -16.87 2.92 -8.59
N PRO A 176 -18.07 2.74 -8.00
CA PRO A 176 -18.47 1.64 -7.12
C PRO A 176 -19.08 0.42 -7.83
N SER A 177 -19.19 0.41 -9.16
CA SER A 177 -19.94 -0.63 -9.92
C SER A 177 -19.40 -2.05 -9.66
N ASP A 178 -18.08 -2.18 -9.57
CA ASP A 178 -17.40 -3.47 -9.44
C ASP A 178 -17.04 -3.84 -7.98
N LYS A 179 -17.44 -3.02 -7.00
CA LYS A 179 -17.06 -3.22 -5.60
C LYS A 179 -17.50 -4.56 -5.01
N ASP A 180 -18.52 -5.18 -5.59
CA ASP A 180 -19.08 -6.45 -5.16
C ASP A 180 -18.57 -7.64 -5.98
N ASN A 181 -17.81 -7.38 -7.05
CA ASN A 181 -17.14 -8.41 -7.86
C ASN A 181 -15.93 -9.00 -7.10
N ARG A 182 -15.48 -10.19 -7.55
CA ARG A 182 -14.29 -10.87 -7.02
C ARG A 182 -13.28 -11.16 -8.12
#